data_ffd676c7b298bd2957928eceaf6c7b44
#
_entry.id   ffd676c7b298bd2957928eceaf6c7b44
#
_cell.length_a   1.000
_cell.length_b   1.000
_cell.length_c   1.000
_cell.angle_alpha   90.00
_cell.angle_beta   90.00
_cell.angle_gamma   90.00
#
_symmetry.space_group_name_H-M   'P 1'
#
loop_
_entity.id
_entity.type
_entity.pdbx_description
1 polymer ?
#
loop_
_entity_poly.entity_id
_entity_poly.type
_entity_poly.pdbx_seq_one_letter_code
_entity_poly.pdbx_strand_id
1 'polypeptide(L)'
;MAKKVEGYIKLQIPAGKATPAPPVGPALGQHGVNIVQFTKEFNARTADQGDMIIPVVITVYADKSFSFVTKTPPAAVLLKKACGLKSASAAPNKTKVAKISKATVQEIAELKMPDLNAASLEAAMSMIAGTARSMGIEVED
;
A
#
# COMPACT_ATOMS: atom_id res chain seq x y z
N MET A 1 -18.20 -6.70 24.01
CA MET A 1 -19.18 -7.04 22.97
C MET A 1 -18.66 -6.61 21.59
N ALA A 2 -18.92 -7.45 20.59
CA ALA A 2 -18.55 -7.10 19.23
C ALA A 2 -19.43 -5.95 18.72
N LYS A 3 -18.81 -4.89 18.23
CA LYS A 3 -19.51 -3.77 17.63
C LYS A 3 -19.97 -4.13 16.22
N LYS A 4 -21.15 -3.63 15.85
CA LYS A 4 -21.65 -3.86 14.50
C LYS A 4 -20.84 -3.01 13.51
N VAL A 5 -20.33 -3.65 12.47
CA VAL A 5 -19.59 -2.96 11.42
C VAL A 5 -20.56 -2.25 10.50
N GLU A 6 -20.38 -0.94 10.32
CA GLU A 6 -21.17 -0.14 9.40
C GLU A 6 -20.56 -0.13 8.00
N GLY A 7 -19.24 -0.11 7.91
CA GLY A 7 -18.57 -0.12 6.62
C GLY A 7 -17.05 -0.18 6.73
N TYR A 8 -16.42 -0.26 5.57
CA TYR A 8 -14.97 -0.28 5.44
C TYR A 8 -14.52 0.85 4.53
N ILE A 9 -13.37 1.45 4.87
CA ILE A 9 -12.75 2.49 4.05
C ILE A 9 -11.33 2.01 3.74
N LYS A 10 -10.97 2.01 2.46
CA LYS A 10 -9.63 1.62 2.02
C LYS A 10 -8.94 2.85 1.43
N LEU A 11 -7.77 3.18 1.95
CA LEU A 11 -7.01 4.35 1.54
C LEU A 11 -5.54 3.99 1.39
N GLN A 12 -4.83 4.78 0.59
CA GLN A 12 -3.38 4.75 0.50
C GLN A 12 -2.86 6.12 0.90
N ILE A 13 -2.09 6.18 1.98
CA ILE A 13 -1.64 7.44 2.57
C ILE A 13 -0.13 7.37 2.78
N PRO A 14 0.63 8.42 2.43
CA PRO A 14 2.06 8.46 2.75
C PRO A 14 2.27 8.35 4.26
N ALA A 15 3.25 7.54 4.67
CA ALA A 15 3.54 7.29 6.07
C ALA A 15 3.87 8.59 6.81
N GLY A 16 3.25 8.78 7.96
CA GLY A 16 3.46 9.96 8.80
C GLY A 16 2.92 11.27 8.23
N LYS A 17 2.20 11.22 7.11
CA LYS A 17 1.72 12.42 6.41
C LYS A 17 0.21 12.47 6.22
N ALA A 18 -0.55 11.75 7.05
CA ALA A 18 -2.00 11.83 7.00
C ALA A 18 -2.48 13.21 7.45
N THR A 19 -3.38 13.80 6.68
CA THR A 19 -3.96 15.12 6.98
C THR A 19 -5.46 15.06 6.73
N PRO A 20 -6.25 16.00 7.31
CA PRO A 20 -7.68 16.10 7.01
C PRO A 20 -8.02 16.49 5.57
N ALA A 21 -7.01 16.85 4.79
CA ALA A 21 -7.20 17.22 3.37
C ALA A 21 -7.54 15.97 2.53
N PRO A 22 -8.16 16.13 1.34
CA PRO A 22 -8.40 15.00 0.45
C PRO A 22 -7.14 14.18 0.19
N PRO A 23 -7.23 12.83 0.06
CA PRO A 23 -8.48 12.04 0.02
C PRO A 23 -9.01 11.59 1.39
N VAL A 24 -8.29 11.86 2.48
CA VAL A 24 -8.62 11.34 3.82
C VAL A 24 -9.90 11.95 4.38
N GLY A 25 -10.00 13.27 4.34
CA GLY A 25 -11.13 14.02 4.89
C GLY A 25 -12.48 13.58 4.34
N PRO A 26 -12.68 13.65 3.01
CA PRO A 26 -13.95 13.26 2.41
C PRO A 26 -14.31 11.79 2.64
N ALA A 27 -13.32 10.88 2.57
CA ALA A 27 -13.57 9.46 2.77
C ALA A 27 -14.06 9.15 4.19
N LEU A 28 -13.42 9.74 5.19
CA LEU A 28 -13.81 9.55 6.61
C LEU A 28 -15.06 10.33 6.96
N GLY A 29 -15.22 11.53 6.41
CA GLY A 29 -16.35 12.39 6.68
C GLY A 29 -17.68 11.78 6.27
N GLN A 30 -17.72 11.04 5.17
CA GLN A 30 -18.91 10.35 4.70
C GLN A 30 -19.43 9.32 5.71
N HIS A 31 -18.54 8.76 6.52
CA HIS A 31 -18.88 7.77 7.54
C HIS A 31 -18.99 8.36 8.95
N GLY A 32 -18.77 9.66 9.09
CA GLY A 32 -18.85 10.33 10.39
C GLY A 32 -17.72 9.99 11.35
N VAL A 33 -16.59 9.54 10.84
CA VAL A 33 -15.42 9.17 11.64
C VAL A 33 -14.63 10.42 12.05
N ASN A 34 -14.02 10.39 13.26
CA ASN A 34 -13.18 11.48 13.73
C ASN A 34 -11.86 11.51 12.95
N ILE A 35 -11.78 12.44 12.01
CA ILE A 35 -10.62 12.56 11.08
C ILE A 35 -9.35 12.92 11.84
N VAL A 36 -9.42 13.81 12.82
CA VAL A 36 -8.25 14.25 13.58
C VAL A 36 -7.65 13.12 14.38
N GLN A 37 -8.49 12.34 15.05
CA GLN A 37 -8.03 11.18 15.81
C GLN A 37 -7.36 10.15 14.90
N PHE A 38 -7.96 9.86 13.74
CA PHE A 38 -7.41 8.93 12.76
C PHE A 38 -6.03 9.40 12.29
N THR A 39 -5.90 10.66 11.89
CA THR A 39 -4.63 11.18 11.37
C THR A 39 -3.52 11.12 12.42
N LYS A 40 -3.83 11.42 13.68
CA LYS A 40 -2.86 11.31 14.77
C LYS A 40 -2.39 9.89 14.98
N GLU A 41 -3.33 8.94 15.07
CA GLU A 41 -3.00 7.53 15.28
C GLU A 41 -2.22 6.93 14.11
N PHE A 42 -2.65 7.23 12.89
CA PHE A 42 -1.97 6.76 11.68
C PHE A 42 -0.53 7.30 11.62
N ASN A 43 -0.36 8.60 11.82
CA ASN A 43 0.97 9.21 11.79
C ASN A 43 1.87 8.63 12.87
N ALA A 44 1.34 8.38 14.08
CA ALA A 44 2.13 7.76 15.16
C ALA A 44 2.58 6.33 14.80
N ARG A 45 1.70 5.54 14.18
CA ARG A 45 2.01 4.15 13.81
C ARG A 45 2.95 4.05 12.62
N THR A 46 2.95 5.03 11.72
CA THR A 46 3.72 4.98 10.49
C THR A 46 4.91 5.93 10.46
N ALA A 47 5.20 6.61 11.58
CA ALA A 47 6.27 7.61 11.66
C ALA A 47 7.64 7.05 11.26
N ASP A 48 7.90 5.77 11.57
CA ASP A 48 9.16 5.08 11.28
C ASP A 48 9.21 4.48 9.87
N GLN A 49 8.13 4.57 9.11
CA GLN A 49 8.05 3.98 7.76
C GLN A 49 8.63 4.90 6.67
N GLY A 50 8.99 6.14 7.01
CA GLY A 50 9.59 7.08 6.08
C GLY A 50 8.65 7.57 4.98
N ASP A 51 9.14 7.55 3.73
CA ASP A 51 8.40 8.06 2.58
C ASP A 51 7.55 7.00 1.87
N MET A 52 7.28 5.89 2.51
CA MET A 52 6.49 4.82 1.92
C MET A 52 5.00 5.16 1.92
N ILE A 53 4.31 4.76 0.87
CA ILE A 53 2.85 4.82 0.84
C ILE A 53 2.30 3.59 1.53
N ILE A 54 1.46 3.81 2.54
CA ILE A 54 0.92 2.73 3.37
C ILE A 54 -0.56 2.54 3.05
N PRO A 55 -0.98 1.36 2.55
CA PRO A 55 -2.40 1.04 2.45
C PRO A 55 -2.99 0.86 3.84
N VAL A 56 -4.15 1.42 4.05
CA VAL A 56 -4.87 1.30 5.32
C VAL A 56 -6.31 0.86 5.06
N VAL A 57 -6.78 -0.08 5.86
CA VAL A 57 -8.18 -0.51 5.85
C VAL A 57 -8.79 -0.07 7.18
N ILE A 58 -9.77 0.82 7.11
CA ILE A 58 -10.46 1.37 8.27
C ILE A 58 -11.81 0.69 8.38
N THR A 59 -12.08 0.13 9.55
CA THR A 59 -13.39 -0.46 9.86
C THR A 59 -14.18 0.55 10.66
N VAL A 60 -15.35 0.93 10.17
CA VAL A 60 -16.25 1.87 10.84
C VAL A 60 -17.37 1.10 11.52
N TYR A 61 -17.61 1.39 12.78
CA TYR A 61 -18.63 0.73 13.58
C TYR A 61 -19.89 1.60 13.70
N ALA A 62 -21.01 0.97 14.09
CA ALA A 62 -22.31 1.63 14.16
C ALA A 62 -22.35 2.81 15.16
N ASP A 63 -21.47 2.79 16.17
CA ASP A 63 -21.34 3.87 17.15
C ASP A 63 -20.39 4.99 16.67
N LYS A 64 -19.99 4.96 15.39
CA LYS A 64 -19.06 5.89 14.76
C LYS A 64 -17.63 5.80 15.29
N SER A 65 -17.33 4.79 16.07
CA SER A 65 -15.94 4.48 16.39
C SER A 65 -15.31 3.79 15.19
N PHE A 66 -13.98 3.69 15.20
CA PHE A 66 -13.25 3.06 14.11
C PHE A 66 -12.06 2.25 14.64
N SER A 67 -11.64 1.29 13.85
CA SER A 67 -10.35 0.64 13.99
C SER A 67 -9.70 0.60 12.62
N PHE A 68 -8.38 0.51 12.57
CA PHE A 68 -7.70 0.43 11.28
C PHE A 68 -6.51 -0.51 11.35
N VAL A 69 -6.19 -1.09 10.19
CA VAL A 69 -5.05 -1.97 10.00
C VAL A 69 -4.21 -1.38 8.88
N THR A 70 -2.91 -1.20 9.14
CA THR A 70 -1.95 -0.79 8.11
C THR A 70 -1.36 -2.04 7.48
N LYS A 71 -1.21 -2.01 6.16
CA LYS A 71 -0.61 -3.11 5.40
C LYS A 71 0.77 -2.71 4.89
N THR A 72 1.48 -3.67 4.31
CA THR A 72 2.77 -3.37 3.67
C THR A 72 2.55 -2.46 2.46
N PRO A 73 3.55 -1.64 2.06
CA PRO A 73 3.41 -0.78 0.89
C PRO A 73 3.02 -1.58 -0.36
N PRO A 74 2.27 -0.96 -1.31
CA PRO A 74 1.93 -1.64 -2.55
C PRO A 74 3.17 -2.10 -3.32
N ALA A 75 3.08 -3.24 -4.00
CA ALA A 75 4.19 -3.78 -4.78
C ALA A 75 4.72 -2.76 -5.80
N ALA A 76 3.82 -2.01 -6.43
CA ALA A 76 4.21 -0.97 -7.38
C ALA A 76 5.10 0.09 -6.75
N VAL A 77 4.80 0.52 -5.53
CA VAL A 77 5.60 1.51 -4.79
C VAL A 77 6.98 0.95 -4.45
N LEU A 78 7.04 -0.30 -3.99
CA LEU A 78 8.30 -0.96 -3.67
C LEU A 78 9.18 -1.12 -4.90
N LEU A 79 8.58 -1.48 -6.04
CA LEU A 79 9.29 -1.61 -7.31
C LEU A 79 9.84 -0.27 -7.79
N LYS A 80 9.06 0.79 -7.71
CA LYS A 80 9.51 2.15 -8.06
C LYS A 80 10.68 2.58 -7.21
N LYS A 81 10.62 2.32 -5.92
CA LYS A 81 11.69 2.67 -4.99
C LYS A 81 12.97 1.89 -5.30
N ALA A 82 12.84 0.58 -5.57
CA ALA A 82 13.98 -0.28 -5.92
C ALA A 82 14.67 0.17 -7.21
N CYS A 83 13.89 0.68 -8.18
CA CYS A 83 14.40 1.16 -9.46
C CYS A 83 14.76 2.65 -9.47
N GLY A 84 14.43 3.38 -8.40
CA GLY A 84 14.64 4.82 -8.33
C GLY A 84 13.71 5.62 -9.26
N LEU A 85 12.55 5.05 -9.60
CA LEU A 85 11.60 5.69 -10.52
C LEU A 85 10.58 6.54 -9.77
N LYS A 86 10.18 7.65 -10.40
CA LYS A 86 9.08 8.49 -9.90
C LYS A 86 7.73 7.98 -10.43
N SER A 87 7.72 7.48 -11.66
CA SER A 87 6.52 6.93 -12.27
C SER A 87 6.84 5.74 -13.16
N ALA A 88 5.85 4.87 -13.35
CA ALA A 88 5.98 3.73 -14.23
C ALA A 88 5.70 4.13 -15.68
N SER A 89 5.91 3.18 -16.59
CA SER A 89 5.65 3.39 -18.02
C SER A 89 4.16 3.55 -18.31
N ALA A 90 3.82 4.49 -19.17
CA ALA A 90 2.46 4.65 -19.70
C ALA A 90 2.13 3.58 -20.75
N ALA A 91 3.15 2.97 -21.37
CA ALA A 91 2.99 1.91 -22.37
C ALA A 91 3.94 0.76 -22.07
N PRO A 92 3.68 -0.03 -20.99
CA PRO A 92 4.63 -1.00 -20.48
C PRO A 92 4.96 -2.15 -21.43
N ASN A 93 4.09 -2.46 -22.36
CA ASN A 93 4.32 -3.49 -23.36
C ASN A 93 5.24 -3.02 -24.50
N LYS A 94 5.41 -1.71 -24.65
CA LYS A 94 6.23 -1.11 -25.72
C LYS A 94 7.46 -0.39 -25.15
N THR A 95 7.29 0.37 -24.08
CA THR A 95 8.34 1.18 -23.48
C THR A 95 8.73 0.63 -22.13
N LYS A 96 9.96 0.12 -22.02
CA LYS A 96 10.54 -0.33 -20.73
C LYS A 96 11.31 0.82 -20.10
N VAL A 97 11.07 1.06 -18.82
CA VAL A 97 11.66 2.20 -18.10
C VAL A 97 12.79 1.79 -17.14
N ALA A 98 12.88 0.53 -16.78
CA ALA A 98 13.91 0.04 -15.86
C ALA A 98 14.06 -1.47 -15.94
N LYS A 99 15.11 -1.97 -15.30
CA LYS A 99 15.36 -3.41 -15.13
C LYS A 99 15.69 -3.68 -13.68
N ILE A 100 15.24 -4.80 -13.15
CA ILE A 100 15.59 -5.25 -11.80
C ILE A 100 16.04 -6.70 -11.83
N SER A 101 16.87 -7.06 -10.86
CA SER A 101 17.32 -8.44 -10.72
C SER A 101 16.26 -9.31 -10.04
N LYS A 102 16.34 -10.60 -10.28
CA LYS A 102 15.47 -11.58 -9.62
C LYS A 102 15.65 -11.54 -8.09
N ALA A 103 16.88 -11.25 -7.62
CA ALA A 103 17.13 -11.09 -6.18
C ALA A 103 16.33 -9.94 -5.57
N THR A 104 16.21 -8.81 -6.27
CA THR A 104 15.39 -7.68 -5.83
C THR A 104 13.92 -8.07 -5.77
N VAL A 105 13.42 -8.81 -6.77
CA VAL A 105 12.04 -9.32 -6.76
C VAL A 105 11.82 -10.23 -5.56
N GLN A 106 12.79 -11.07 -5.22
CA GLN A 106 12.70 -11.94 -4.05
C GLN A 106 12.61 -11.14 -2.75
N GLU A 107 13.42 -10.11 -2.59
CA GLU A 107 13.39 -9.25 -1.41
C GLU A 107 12.01 -8.58 -1.23
N ILE A 108 11.45 -8.07 -2.32
CA ILE A 108 10.12 -7.45 -2.32
C ILE A 108 9.05 -8.49 -1.97
N ALA A 109 9.15 -9.69 -2.55
CA ALA A 109 8.20 -10.77 -2.28
C ALA A 109 8.24 -11.18 -0.80
N GLU A 110 9.42 -11.32 -0.22
CA GLU A 110 9.57 -11.64 1.21
C GLU A 110 8.94 -10.57 2.10
N LEU A 111 9.14 -9.30 1.77
CA LEU A 111 8.57 -8.19 2.52
C LEU A 111 7.05 -8.19 2.47
N LYS A 112 6.47 -8.59 1.32
CA LYS A 112 5.02 -8.60 1.13
C LYS A 112 4.32 -9.90 1.50
N MET A 113 5.07 -10.96 1.81
CA MET A 113 4.47 -12.28 2.11
C MET A 113 3.30 -12.22 3.10
N PRO A 114 3.36 -11.42 4.19
CA PRO A 114 2.22 -11.35 5.13
C PRO A 114 0.91 -10.87 4.50
N ASP A 115 0.98 -10.10 3.43
CA ASP A 115 -0.20 -9.53 2.75
C ASP A 115 -0.57 -10.26 1.47
N LEU A 116 0.26 -11.21 1.02
CA LEU A 116 0.03 -11.91 -0.23
C LEU A 116 -0.70 -13.23 -0.02
N ASN A 117 -1.59 -13.54 -0.95
CA ASN A 117 -2.23 -14.85 -1.01
C ASN A 117 -1.40 -15.78 -1.92
N ALA A 118 -0.17 -16.04 -1.50
CA ALA A 118 0.76 -16.88 -2.23
C ALA A 118 1.07 -18.14 -1.43
N ALA A 119 1.10 -19.29 -2.11
CA ALA A 119 1.37 -20.58 -1.50
C ALA A 119 2.85 -20.79 -1.19
N SER A 120 3.73 -20.05 -1.87
CA SER A 120 5.18 -20.18 -1.71
C SER A 120 5.86 -18.86 -2.05
N LEU A 121 7.16 -18.76 -1.70
CA LEU A 121 7.97 -17.59 -2.08
C LEU A 121 8.04 -17.44 -3.60
N GLU A 122 8.19 -18.54 -4.32
CA GLU A 122 8.24 -18.52 -5.79
C GLU A 122 6.96 -17.98 -6.40
N ALA A 123 5.80 -18.35 -5.86
CA ALA A 123 4.51 -17.81 -6.28
C ALA A 123 4.42 -16.30 -5.99
N ALA A 124 4.90 -15.87 -4.84
CA ALA A 124 4.96 -14.45 -4.48
C ALA A 124 5.86 -13.68 -5.44
N MET A 125 7.03 -14.23 -5.80
CA MET A 125 7.93 -13.62 -6.77
C MET A 125 7.27 -13.49 -8.14
N SER A 126 6.49 -14.47 -8.57
CA SER A 126 5.73 -14.40 -9.83
C SER A 126 4.72 -13.27 -9.81
N MET A 127 4.04 -13.06 -8.70
CA MET A 127 3.08 -11.96 -8.53
C MET A 127 3.78 -10.60 -8.65
N ILE A 128 4.93 -10.44 -7.98
CA ILE A 128 5.72 -9.20 -8.03
C ILE A 128 6.28 -8.98 -9.43
N ALA A 129 6.77 -10.01 -10.09
CA ALA A 129 7.29 -9.92 -11.46
C ALA A 129 6.18 -9.50 -12.44
N GLY A 130 4.96 -10.01 -12.26
CA GLY A 130 3.82 -9.59 -13.06
C GLY A 130 3.50 -8.11 -12.89
N THR A 131 3.54 -7.61 -11.65
CA THR A 131 3.35 -6.19 -11.36
C THR A 131 4.46 -5.35 -12.02
N ALA A 132 5.71 -5.80 -11.94
CA ALA A 132 6.85 -5.14 -12.57
C ALA A 132 6.65 -5.03 -14.08
N ARG A 133 6.22 -6.11 -14.72
CA ARG A 133 5.93 -6.12 -16.16
C ARG A 133 4.85 -5.10 -16.52
N SER A 134 3.80 -5.01 -15.71
CA SER A 134 2.72 -4.04 -15.94
C SER A 134 3.17 -2.59 -15.78
N MET A 135 4.31 -2.36 -15.14
CA MET A 135 4.90 -1.05 -14.94
C MET A 135 5.98 -0.71 -15.99
N GLY A 136 6.31 -1.64 -16.87
CA GLY A 136 7.40 -1.47 -17.83
C GLY A 136 8.77 -1.73 -17.24
N ILE A 137 8.84 -2.55 -16.20
CA ILE A 137 10.10 -2.97 -15.57
C ILE A 137 10.41 -4.39 -16.00
N GLU A 138 11.59 -4.62 -16.55
CA GLU A 138 12.06 -5.96 -16.92
C GLU A 138 12.70 -6.65 -15.72
N VAL A 139 12.39 -7.91 -15.53
CA VAL A 139 13.01 -8.74 -14.50
C VAL A 139 14.12 -9.56 -15.15
N GLU A 140 15.34 -9.41 -14.65
CA GLU A 140 16.51 -10.15 -15.12
C GLU A 140 16.83 -11.32 -14.19
N ASP A 141 17.29 -12.39 -14.77
CA ASP A 141 17.76 -13.55 -13.98
C ASP A 141 19.10 -13.29 -13.29
#